data_604977c89ba91e2b145c5bb4a2171c1b
#
_entry.id   604977c89ba91e2b145c5bb4a2171c1b
#
_cell.length_a   1.000
_cell.length_b   1.000
_cell.length_c   1.000
_cell.angle_alpha   90.00
_cell.angle_beta   90.00
_cell.angle_gamma   90.00
#
_symmetry.space_group_name_H-M   'P 1'
#
loop_
_entity.id
_entity.type
_entity.pdbx_description
1 polymer ?
#
loop_
_entity_poly.entity_id
_entity_poly.type
_entity_poly.pdbx_seq_one_letter_code
_entity_poly.pdbx_strand_id
1 'polypeptide(L)'
;MTTQPIISTLDSERLEPLVSGSWTDAPVLRLRALLGRASKVAPPQVPSDVVTMNSRVRVRYPGENESEALELTFPDAGGLSVLSPLGAALFGAREGESVECTGARVSRRVTVERIEYQPERERHFDR
;
A
#
# COMPACT_ATOMS: atom_id res chain seq x y z
N MET A 1 -2.69 -19.80 5.70
CA MET A 1 -1.33 -19.40 6.03
C MET A 1 -1.10 -17.96 5.57
N THR A 2 -0.66 -17.13 6.48
CA THR A 2 -0.48 -15.71 6.18
C THR A 2 0.88 -15.47 5.57
N THR A 3 0.91 -14.93 4.35
CA THR A 3 2.17 -14.58 3.69
C THR A 3 2.71 -13.30 4.32
N GLN A 4 3.98 -13.31 4.68
CA GLN A 4 4.64 -12.13 5.23
C GLN A 4 4.71 -11.05 4.13
N PRO A 5 4.31 -9.81 4.44
CA PRO A 5 4.43 -8.72 3.47
C PRO A 5 5.89 -8.47 3.10
N ILE A 6 6.12 -8.08 1.85
CA ILE A 6 7.47 -7.76 1.35
C ILE A 6 7.44 -6.32 0.89
N ILE A 7 8.35 -5.50 1.41
CA ILE A 7 8.45 -4.09 1.05
C ILE A 7 9.91 -3.75 0.78
N SER A 8 10.14 -2.62 0.10
CA SER A 8 11.52 -2.19 -0.14
C SER A 8 12.09 -1.49 1.09
N THR A 9 13.41 -1.59 1.24
CA THR A 9 14.12 -0.85 2.28
C THR A 9 13.91 0.65 2.12
N LEU A 10 13.85 1.13 0.89
CA LEU A 10 13.63 2.55 0.61
C LEU A 10 12.25 3.01 1.11
N ASP A 11 11.20 2.25 0.79
CA ASP A 11 9.85 2.60 1.26
C ASP A 11 9.77 2.54 2.78
N SER A 12 10.41 1.54 3.39
CA SER A 12 10.45 1.42 4.84
C SER A 12 11.09 2.67 5.47
N GLU A 13 12.22 3.09 4.95
CA GLU A 13 12.91 4.28 5.46
C GLU A 13 12.08 5.55 5.30
N ARG A 14 11.38 5.68 4.16
CA ARG A 14 10.56 6.87 3.93
C ARG A 14 9.28 6.88 4.75
N LEU A 15 8.73 5.72 5.09
CA LEU A 15 7.49 5.63 5.86
C LEU A 15 7.70 5.68 7.36
N GLU A 16 8.87 5.27 7.86
CA GLU A 16 9.14 5.26 9.30
C GLU A 16 8.84 6.60 9.97
N PRO A 17 9.29 7.75 9.45
CA PRO A 17 8.99 9.03 10.11
C PRO A 17 7.51 9.35 10.16
N LEU A 18 6.71 8.82 9.23
CA LEU A 18 5.28 9.10 9.18
C LEU A 18 4.50 8.33 10.26
N VAL A 19 5.04 7.21 10.73
CA VAL A 19 4.35 6.34 11.68
C VAL A 19 5.00 6.32 13.06
N SER A 20 6.15 6.97 13.21
CA SER A 20 6.81 7.10 14.51
C SER A 20 6.11 8.21 15.30
N GLY A 21 6.24 8.16 16.62
CA GLY A 21 5.61 9.15 17.47
C GLY A 21 4.33 8.64 18.10
N SER A 22 3.48 9.56 18.54
CA SER A 22 2.31 9.25 19.35
C SER A 22 0.99 9.25 18.58
N TRP A 23 1.03 9.25 17.26
CA TRP A 23 -0.18 9.16 16.44
C TRP A 23 -0.87 7.82 16.66
N THR A 24 -2.19 7.86 16.82
CA THR A 24 -3.00 6.67 17.07
C THR A 24 -4.10 6.44 16.04
N ASP A 25 -4.08 7.18 14.93
CA ASP A 25 -5.04 6.98 13.85
C ASP A 25 -4.92 5.56 13.29
N ALA A 26 -6.05 4.99 12.91
CA ALA A 26 -6.07 3.60 12.42
C ALA A 26 -5.10 3.37 11.25
N PRO A 27 -5.03 4.24 10.23
CA PRO A 27 -4.07 4.04 9.15
C PRO A 27 -2.62 4.04 9.63
N VAL A 28 -2.26 4.93 10.56
CA VAL A 28 -0.90 5.00 11.12
C VAL A 28 -0.57 3.71 11.86
N LEU A 29 -1.50 3.23 12.70
CA LEU A 29 -1.30 1.99 13.45
C LEU A 29 -1.15 0.79 12.51
N ARG A 30 -1.94 0.76 11.44
CA ARG A 30 -1.87 -0.31 10.45
C ARG A 30 -0.51 -0.33 9.74
N LEU A 31 -0.03 0.85 9.31
CA LEU A 31 1.28 0.95 8.68
C LEU A 31 2.41 0.59 9.63
N ARG A 32 2.32 1.06 10.87
CA ARG A 32 3.34 0.74 11.87
C ARG A 32 3.43 -0.77 12.07
N ALA A 33 2.29 -1.45 12.19
CA ALA A 33 2.27 -2.89 12.34
C ALA A 33 2.85 -3.59 11.11
N LEU A 34 2.49 -3.11 9.91
CA LEU A 34 3.02 -3.67 8.67
C LEU A 34 4.53 -3.54 8.60
N LEU A 35 5.06 -2.35 8.89
CA LEU A 35 6.49 -2.10 8.84
C LEU A 35 7.25 -2.98 9.83
N GLY A 36 6.63 -3.28 10.98
CA GLY A 36 7.26 -4.11 12.00
C GLY A 36 7.32 -5.59 11.63
N ARG A 37 6.39 -6.07 10.79
CA ARG A 37 6.36 -7.50 10.43
C ARG A 37 6.81 -7.80 9.00
N ALA A 38 7.01 -6.78 8.18
CA ALA A 38 7.34 -6.98 6.78
C ALA A 38 8.78 -7.43 6.60
N SER A 39 9.01 -8.25 5.58
CA SER A 39 10.33 -8.57 5.10
C SER A 39 10.80 -7.39 4.24
N LYS A 40 11.98 -6.85 4.55
CA LYS A 40 12.50 -5.68 3.84
C LYS A 40 13.61 -6.10 2.90
N VAL A 41 13.43 -5.77 1.62
CA VAL A 41 14.37 -6.18 0.57
C VAL A 41 14.82 -4.95 -0.22
N ALA A 42 15.93 -5.07 -0.93
CA ALA A 42 16.39 -4.00 -1.81
C ALA A 42 15.36 -3.75 -2.91
N PRO A 43 15.20 -2.50 -3.40
CA PRO A 43 14.18 -2.20 -4.40
C PRO A 43 14.15 -3.14 -5.60
N PRO A 44 15.28 -3.56 -6.21
CA PRO A 44 15.22 -4.49 -7.33
C PRO A 44 14.66 -5.86 -6.99
N GLN A 45 14.59 -6.21 -5.71
CA GLN A 45 14.13 -7.52 -5.25
C GLN A 45 12.65 -7.54 -4.86
N VAL A 46 11.96 -6.41 -4.96
CA VAL A 46 10.53 -6.35 -4.66
C VAL A 46 9.76 -7.10 -5.74
N PRO A 47 8.89 -8.05 -5.37
CA PRO A 47 8.08 -8.76 -6.37
C PRO A 47 7.20 -7.78 -7.15
N SER A 48 7.02 -8.06 -8.44
CA SER A 48 6.28 -7.17 -9.34
C SER A 48 4.79 -7.12 -9.04
N ASP A 49 4.27 -8.02 -8.22
CA ASP A 49 2.86 -8.09 -7.87
C ASP A 49 2.53 -7.47 -6.50
N VAL A 50 3.46 -6.72 -5.92
CA VAL A 50 3.27 -6.06 -4.63
C VAL A 50 3.01 -4.57 -4.83
N VAL A 51 2.03 -4.03 -4.10
CA VAL A 51 1.73 -2.59 -4.12
C VAL A 51 2.79 -1.85 -3.28
N THR A 52 3.51 -0.95 -3.92
CA THR A 52 4.55 -0.15 -3.27
C THR A 52 4.19 1.33 -3.35
N MET A 53 4.98 2.18 -2.69
CA MET A 53 4.77 3.63 -2.80
C MET A 53 4.95 4.06 -4.26
N ASN A 54 4.08 4.97 -4.67
CA ASN A 54 4.02 5.49 -6.05
C ASN A 54 3.60 4.44 -7.09
N SER A 55 3.04 3.32 -6.64
CA SER A 55 2.42 2.35 -7.54
C SER A 55 1.07 2.87 -8.01
N ARG A 56 0.72 2.53 -9.25
CA ARG A 56 -0.62 2.78 -9.78
C ARG A 56 -1.35 1.44 -9.83
N VAL A 57 -2.47 1.36 -9.14
CA VAL A 57 -3.21 0.11 -9.02
C VAL A 57 -4.65 0.28 -9.48
N ARG A 58 -5.21 -0.79 -9.99
CA ARG A 58 -6.63 -0.85 -10.33
C ARG A 58 -7.33 -1.69 -9.28
N VAL A 59 -8.35 -1.09 -8.67
CA VAL A 59 -9.08 -1.73 -7.58
C VAL A 59 -10.54 -1.86 -7.95
N ARG A 60 -11.19 -2.87 -7.36
CA ARG A 60 -12.62 -3.13 -7.57
C ARG A 60 -13.30 -3.31 -6.23
N TYR A 61 -14.43 -2.65 -6.07
CA TYR A 61 -15.27 -2.80 -4.87
C TYR A 61 -16.32 -3.87 -5.13
N PRO A 62 -16.75 -4.60 -4.07
CA PRO A 62 -17.76 -5.65 -4.24
C PRO A 62 -19.04 -5.08 -4.85
N GLY A 63 -19.60 -5.79 -5.80
CA GLY A 63 -20.84 -5.41 -6.44
C GLY A 63 -20.73 -4.34 -7.52
N GLU A 64 -19.54 -3.84 -7.76
CA GLU A 64 -19.33 -2.84 -8.80
C GLU A 64 -18.81 -3.48 -10.08
N ASN A 65 -19.31 -3.00 -11.22
CA ASN A 65 -18.89 -3.52 -12.51
C ASN A 65 -17.62 -2.87 -13.05
N GLU A 66 -17.30 -1.71 -12.52
CA GLU A 66 -16.14 -0.95 -12.99
C GLU A 66 -15.04 -0.92 -11.91
N SER A 67 -13.81 -0.91 -12.37
CA SER A 67 -12.66 -0.75 -11.50
C SER A 67 -12.18 0.70 -11.53
N GLU A 68 -11.43 1.08 -10.50
CA GLU A 68 -10.89 2.42 -10.35
C GLU A 68 -9.38 2.36 -10.29
N ALA A 69 -8.70 3.25 -11.02
CA ALA A 69 -7.24 3.35 -10.97
C ALA A 69 -6.84 4.38 -9.92
N LEU A 70 -5.94 3.97 -9.02
CA LEU A 70 -5.46 4.81 -7.92
C LEU A 70 -3.95 4.82 -7.91
N GLU A 71 -3.37 5.96 -7.61
CA GLU A 71 -1.93 6.08 -7.40
C GLU A 71 -1.67 6.25 -5.91
N LEU A 72 -0.91 5.33 -5.31
CA LEU A 72 -0.59 5.38 -3.88
C LEU A 72 0.60 6.31 -3.68
N THR A 73 0.39 7.38 -2.93
CA THR A 73 1.40 8.42 -2.77
C THR A 73 1.66 8.73 -1.32
N PHE A 74 2.74 9.48 -1.08
CA PHE A 74 2.98 10.11 0.21
C PHE A 74 1.95 11.22 0.44
N PRO A 75 1.71 11.62 1.71
CA PRO A 75 0.77 12.71 1.97
C PRO A 75 1.10 13.95 1.17
N ASP A 76 0.07 14.63 0.69
CA ASP A 76 0.17 15.90 -0.06
C ASP A 76 0.85 15.80 -1.42
N ALA A 77 0.97 14.59 -1.95
CA ALA A 77 1.58 14.39 -3.27
C ALA A 77 0.55 14.27 -4.41
N GLY A 78 -0.73 14.48 -4.12
CA GLY A 78 -1.77 14.57 -5.15
C GLY A 78 -2.53 13.29 -5.45
N GLY A 79 -2.04 12.14 -5.02
CA GLY A 79 -2.72 10.86 -5.21
C GLY A 79 -3.43 10.40 -3.95
N LEU A 80 -3.66 9.09 -3.86
CA LEU A 80 -4.24 8.47 -2.66
C LEU A 80 -3.16 8.39 -1.58
N SER A 81 -3.35 9.11 -0.48
CA SER A 81 -2.36 9.13 0.59
C SER A 81 -2.25 7.77 1.27
N VAL A 82 -1.02 7.33 1.53
CA VAL A 82 -0.74 6.11 2.28
C VAL A 82 -1.26 6.20 3.72
N LEU A 83 -1.48 7.42 4.22
CA LEU A 83 -2.05 7.63 5.56
C LEU A 83 -3.57 7.63 5.56
N SER A 84 -4.23 7.51 4.40
CA SER A 84 -5.67 7.31 4.35
C SER A 84 -6.00 5.86 4.67
N PRO A 85 -7.24 5.56 5.11
CA PRO A 85 -7.62 4.18 5.39
C PRO A 85 -7.41 3.25 4.20
N LEU A 86 -7.79 3.67 3.00
CA LEU A 86 -7.62 2.85 1.79
C LEU A 86 -6.13 2.72 1.42
N GLY A 87 -5.38 3.81 1.48
CA GLY A 87 -3.96 3.79 1.15
C GLY A 87 -3.18 2.86 2.06
N ALA A 88 -3.45 2.93 3.37
CA ALA A 88 -2.78 2.06 4.33
C ALA A 88 -3.14 0.58 4.11
N ALA A 89 -4.37 0.31 3.66
CA ALA A 89 -4.81 -1.05 3.37
C ALA A 89 -4.15 -1.60 2.10
N LEU A 90 -3.89 -0.75 1.10
CA LEU A 90 -3.33 -1.17 -0.17
C LEU A 90 -1.82 -1.38 -0.12
N PHE A 91 -1.10 -0.60 0.70
CA PHE A 91 0.35 -0.71 0.75
C PHE A 91 0.78 -2.11 1.19
N GLY A 92 1.62 -2.75 0.39
CA GLY A 92 2.10 -4.10 0.68
C GLY A 92 1.17 -5.22 0.25
N ALA A 93 -0.01 -4.90 -0.27
CA ALA A 93 -0.95 -5.90 -0.75
C ALA A 93 -0.45 -6.49 -2.08
N ARG A 94 -0.94 -7.68 -2.41
CA ARG A 94 -0.57 -8.35 -3.64
C ARG A 94 -1.69 -8.28 -4.67
N GLU A 95 -1.30 -8.32 -5.94
CA GLU A 95 -2.26 -8.40 -7.04
C GLU A 95 -3.15 -9.62 -6.85
N GLY A 96 -4.45 -9.41 -6.97
CA GLY A 96 -5.46 -10.45 -6.76
C GLY A 96 -5.95 -10.55 -5.32
N GLU A 97 -5.29 -9.89 -4.39
CA GLU A 97 -5.66 -9.94 -2.97
C GLU A 97 -6.80 -8.97 -2.67
N SER A 98 -7.69 -9.40 -1.77
CA SER A 98 -8.72 -8.52 -1.23
C SER A 98 -8.27 -8.03 0.15
N VAL A 99 -8.38 -6.72 0.36
CA VAL A 99 -8.00 -6.11 1.64
C VAL A 99 -9.21 -5.42 2.24
N GLU A 100 -9.21 -5.29 3.56
CA GLU A 100 -10.25 -4.54 4.25
C GLU A 100 -9.77 -3.14 4.53
N CYS A 101 -10.56 -2.16 4.06
CA CYS A 101 -10.33 -0.76 4.33
C CYS A 101 -11.31 -0.35 5.43
N THR A 102 -10.81 -0.04 6.61
CA THR A 102 -11.63 0.34 7.74
C THR A 102 -11.64 1.86 7.89
N GLY A 103 -12.75 2.47 7.56
CA GLY A 103 -12.97 3.88 7.81
C GLY A 103 -13.63 4.10 9.18
N ALA A 104 -13.96 5.35 9.48
CA ALA A 104 -14.51 5.72 10.77
C ALA A 104 -15.85 5.05 11.06
N ARG A 105 -16.62 4.70 10.03
CA ARG A 105 -17.99 4.18 10.20
C ARG A 105 -18.24 2.89 9.44
N VAL A 106 -17.45 2.59 8.41
CA VAL A 106 -17.74 1.48 7.50
C VAL A 106 -16.46 0.75 7.15
N SER A 107 -16.51 -0.58 7.22
CA SER A 107 -15.46 -1.43 6.67
C SER A 107 -15.84 -1.79 5.24
N ARG A 108 -14.92 -1.62 4.31
CA ARG A 108 -15.13 -1.99 2.92
C ARG A 108 -14.04 -2.96 2.48
N ARG A 109 -14.45 -3.95 1.70
CA ARG A 109 -13.49 -4.87 1.09
C ARG A 109 -13.16 -4.36 -0.30
N VAL A 110 -11.88 -4.37 -0.63
CA VAL A 110 -11.38 -3.88 -1.91
C VAL A 110 -10.46 -4.94 -2.50
N THR A 111 -10.64 -5.27 -3.76
CA THR A 111 -9.77 -6.23 -4.45
C THR A 111 -8.74 -5.48 -5.28
N VAL A 112 -7.47 -5.83 -5.10
CA VAL A 112 -6.38 -5.32 -5.94
C VAL A 112 -6.44 -6.11 -7.25
N GLU A 113 -7.07 -5.53 -8.27
CA GLU A 113 -7.31 -6.22 -9.51
C GLU A 113 -6.03 -6.35 -10.35
N ARG A 114 -5.27 -5.27 -10.42
CA ARG A 114 -4.04 -5.24 -11.22
C ARG A 114 -3.15 -4.08 -10.79
N ILE A 115 -1.85 -4.30 -10.83
CA ILE A 115 -0.87 -3.24 -10.62
C ILE A 115 -0.44 -2.75 -11.99
N GLU A 116 -0.84 -1.52 -12.35
CA GLU A 116 -0.57 -0.94 -13.66
C GLU A 116 0.83 -0.37 -13.75
N TYR A 117 1.36 0.10 -12.63
CA TYR A 117 2.70 0.66 -12.58
C TYR A 117 3.28 0.40 -11.19
N GLN A 118 4.53 -0.04 -11.14
CA GLN A 118 5.28 -0.20 -9.91
C GLN A 118 6.69 0.33 -10.20
N PRO A 119 7.18 1.32 -9.41
CA PRO A 119 8.51 1.90 -9.70
C PRO A 119 9.63 0.86 -9.73
N GLU A 120 9.62 -0.10 -8.80
CA GLU A 120 10.66 -1.13 -8.73
C GLU A 120 10.67 -2.02 -9.98
N ARG A 121 9.48 -2.38 -10.46
CA ARG A 121 9.33 -3.20 -11.66
C ARG A 121 9.84 -2.48 -12.90
N GLU A 122 9.63 -1.15 -12.96
CA GLU A 122 10.09 -0.33 -14.08
C GLU A 122 11.50 0.22 -13.87
N ARG A 123 12.14 -0.17 -12.77
CA ARG A 123 13.50 0.23 -12.40
C ARG A 123 13.64 1.74 -12.16
N HIS A 124 12.58 2.37 -11.67
CA HIS A 124 12.58 3.77 -11.29
C HIS A 124 12.82 3.88 -9.78
N PHE A 125 14.04 3.53 -9.36
CA PHE A 125 14.34 3.37 -7.94
C PHE A 125 14.43 4.67 -7.15
N ASP A 126 14.37 5.80 -7.83
CA ASP A 126 14.40 7.12 -7.22
C ASP A 126 13.00 7.71 -6.95
N ARG A 127 11.95 6.94 -7.18
CA ARG A 127 10.57 7.42 -7.05
C ARG A 127 9.88 6.92 -5.80
#